data_431ffd80e22149a4b7b93a3ff51ece05
#
_entry.id   431ffd80e22149a4b7b93a3ff51ece05
#
_cell.length_a   1.000
_cell.length_b   1.000
_cell.length_c   1.000
_cell.angle_alpha   90.00
_cell.angle_beta   90.00
_cell.angle_gamma   90.00
#
_symmetry.space_group_name_H-M   'P 1'
#
loop_
_entity.id
_entity.type
_entity.pdbx_description
1 polymer ?
#
loop_
_entity_poly.entity_id
_entity_poly.type
_entity_poly.pdbx_seq_one_letter_code
_entity_poly.pdbx_strand_id
1 'polypeptide(L)'
;LHVEKCYAPDVRSFTIEEYPDYSPLPGQVRTLRSFHRPIILVDDLLHKGYRIEKLDRVFRQEQLAVDRIVVAVMSGYGRDLMRVQGRRAECEYFIPNLHYWVTESLLYPFIGGDSVAGRRQKERMLPSVNMILPYVYPGYFFDVTEGSIRGLSKTALENAMQILRALEREHQRVFSAALTIRRLGEALTQPRLPDKGDCMTFDFSLPASSYLEEDLSRLDRICR
;
A
#
# COMPACT_ATOMS: atom_id res chain seq x y z
N LEU A 1 -7.49 12.08 -8.85
CA LEU A 1 -6.02 12.19 -8.89
C LEU A 1 -5.41 10.82 -9.09
N HIS A 2 -4.39 10.75 -9.93
CA HIS A 2 -3.61 9.54 -10.19
C HIS A 2 -2.32 9.59 -9.37
N VAL A 3 -2.46 9.24 -8.11
CA VAL A 3 -1.37 9.31 -7.13
C VAL A 3 -1.40 8.12 -6.20
N GLU A 4 -0.25 7.78 -5.67
CA GLU A 4 -0.09 6.74 -4.66
C GLU A 4 0.68 7.26 -3.44
N LYS A 5 0.59 6.51 -2.37
CA LYS A 5 1.36 6.73 -1.17
C LYS A 5 2.69 5.98 -1.29
N CYS A 6 3.79 6.73 -1.24
CA CYS A 6 5.14 6.19 -1.33
C CYS A 6 5.85 6.36 0.02
N TYR A 7 6.18 5.26 0.69
CA TYR A 7 6.95 5.33 1.93
C TYR A 7 8.39 5.73 1.68
N ALA A 8 8.97 6.45 2.62
CA ALA A 8 10.41 6.63 2.68
C ALA A 8 11.10 5.27 2.95
N PRO A 9 12.39 5.11 2.57
CA PRO A 9 13.12 3.85 2.79
C PRO A 9 13.15 3.34 4.24
N ASP A 10 13.05 4.22 5.23
CA ASP A 10 12.98 3.87 6.65
C ASP A 10 11.55 3.53 7.14
N VAL A 11 10.55 3.62 6.26
CA VAL A 11 9.12 3.37 6.51
C VAL A 11 8.49 4.29 7.58
N ARG A 12 9.23 5.33 8.05
CA ARG A 12 8.74 6.24 9.10
C ARG A 12 7.93 7.42 8.57
N SER A 13 8.09 7.74 7.30
CA SER A 13 7.37 8.81 6.62
C SER A 13 6.92 8.36 5.23
N PHE A 14 6.10 9.16 4.59
CA PHE A 14 5.66 8.91 3.22
C PHE A 14 5.46 10.22 2.47
N THR A 15 5.51 10.14 1.15
CA THR A 15 5.09 11.17 0.21
C THR A 15 3.86 10.72 -0.55
N ILE A 16 3.19 11.65 -1.23
CA ILE A 16 2.20 11.32 -2.25
C ILE A 16 2.87 11.62 -3.58
N GLU A 17 2.96 10.63 -4.42
CA GLU A 17 3.61 10.69 -5.72
C GLU A 17 2.63 10.33 -6.82
N GLU A 18 2.83 10.86 -8.01
CA GLU A 18 2.04 10.47 -9.17
C GLU A 18 2.42 9.09 -9.68
N TYR A 19 1.44 8.37 -10.19
CA TYR A 19 1.71 7.11 -10.91
C TYR A 19 2.63 7.35 -12.12
N PRO A 20 3.48 6.38 -12.45
CA PRO A 20 4.24 6.41 -13.70
C PRO A 20 3.31 6.74 -14.90
N ASP A 21 3.82 7.53 -15.84
CA ASP A 21 3.12 7.93 -17.06
C ASP A 21 1.92 8.90 -16.87
N TYR A 22 1.66 9.36 -15.64
CA TYR A 22 0.72 10.45 -15.38
C TYR A 22 1.42 11.80 -15.20
N SER A 23 0.67 12.87 -15.45
CA SER A 23 1.16 14.23 -15.22
C SER A 23 1.56 14.44 -13.74
N PRO A 24 2.59 15.25 -13.47
CA PRO A 24 2.93 15.62 -12.10
C PRO A 24 1.72 16.12 -11.32
N LEU A 25 1.64 15.77 -10.03
CA LEU A 25 0.49 16.08 -9.17
C LEU A 25 0.04 17.56 -9.23
N PRO A 26 0.94 18.58 -9.23
CA PRO A 26 0.52 19.97 -9.43
C PRO A 26 -0.21 20.21 -10.76
N GLY A 27 0.21 19.53 -11.83
CA GLY A 27 -0.44 19.60 -13.14
C GLY A 27 -1.86 19.03 -13.11
N GLN A 28 -2.04 17.87 -12.48
CA GLN A 28 -3.35 17.26 -12.30
C GLN A 28 -4.29 18.19 -11.50
N VAL A 29 -3.78 18.82 -10.44
CA VAL A 29 -4.55 19.76 -9.61
C VAL A 29 -4.94 21.03 -10.38
N ARG A 30 -4.05 21.59 -11.22
CA ARG A 30 -4.38 22.70 -12.11
C ARG A 30 -5.50 22.35 -13.09
N THR A 31 -5.46 21.13 -13.65
CA THR A 31 -6.54 20.65 -14.52
C THR A 31 -7.88 20.60 -13.80
N LEU A 32 -7.91 20.06 -12.56
CA LEU A 32 -9.15 20.06 -11.76
C LEU A 32 -9.65 21.48 -11.49
N ARG A 33 -8.76 22.41 -11.14
CA ARG A 33 -9.12 23.81 -10.89
C ARG A 33 -9.75 24.47 -12.13
N SER A 34 -9.27 24.13 -13.32
CA SER A 34 -9.76 24.74 -14.57
C SER A 34 -11.25 24.44 -14.87
N PHE A 35 -11.82 23.42 -14.23
CA PHE A 35 -13.25 23.13 -14.38
C PHE A 35 -14.15 24.10 -13.62
N HIS A 36 -13.63 24.92 -12.73
CA HIS A 36 -14.38 25.89 -11.92
C HIS A 36 -15.60 25.31 -11.21
N ARG A 37 -15.49 24.08 -10.72
CA ARG A 37 -16.56 23.37 -10.01
C ARG A 37 -16.17 23.08 -8.58
N PRO A 38 -17.14 22.95 -7.66
CA PRO A 38 -16.87 22.45 -6.32
C PRO A 38 -16.17 21.08 -6.36
N ILE A 39 -15.13 20.94 -5.58
CA ILE A 39 -14.35 19.70 -5.50
C ILE A 39 -14.73 18.93 -4.25
N ILE A 40 -15.06 17.66 -4.42
CA ILE A 40 -15.28 16.71 -3.33
C ILE A 40 -14.07 15.77 -3.32
N LEU A 41 -13.40 15.67 -2.18
CA LEU A 41 -12.36 14.69 -1.96
C LEU A 41 -12.99 13.42 -1.40
N VAL A 42 -12.87 12.31 -2.14
CA VAL A 42 -13.36 10.99 -1.72
C VAL A 42 -12.17 10.10 -1.37
N ASP A 43 -12.23 9.45 -0.20
CA ASP A 43 -11.17 8.53 0.27
C ASP A 43 -11.81 7.34 1.03
N ASP A 44 -11.04 6.31 1.32
CA ASP A 44 -11.48 5.13 2.07
C ASP A 44 -11.57 5.40 3.57
N LEU A 45 -10.55 6.09 4.13
CA LEU A 45 -10.42 6.28 5.57
C LEU A 45 -9.95 7.68 5.94
N LEU A 46 -10.63 8.26 6.93
CA LEU A 46 -10.18 9.46 7.65
C LEU A 46 -9.92 9.12 9.12
N HIS A 47 -8.63 8.97 9.47
CA HIS A 47 -8.19 8.75 10.84
C HIS A 47 -7.24 9.89 11.28
N LYS A 48 -5.95 9.79 11.01
CA LYS A 48 -4.96 10.82 11.40
C LYS A 48 -4.83 11.97 10.40
N GLY A 49 -5.46 11.87 9.24
CA GLY A 49 -5.48 12.93 8.23
C GLY A 49 -4.17 13.17 7.48
N TYR A 50 -3.15 12.35 7.66
CA TYR A 50 -1.83 12.57 7.06
C TYR A 50 -1.84 12.65 5.52
N ARG A 51 -2.67 11.83 4.86
CA ARG A 51 -2.81 11.88 3.39
C ARG A 51 -3.40 13.22 2.96
N ILE A 52 -4.47 13.65 3.65
CA ILE A 52 -5.13 14.93 3.38
C ILE A 52 -4.15 16.09 3.59
N GLU A 53 -3.38 16.08 4.67
CA GLU A 53 -2.37 17.12 4.95
C GLU A 53 -1.33 17.23 3.82
N LYS A 54 -0.87 16.09 3.28
CA LYS A 54 0.08 16.09 2.16
C LYS A 54 -0.54 16.68 0.90
N LEU A 55 -1.77 16.27 0.56
CA LEU A 55 -2.49 16.79 -0.59
C LEU A 55 -2.82 18.28 -0.44
N ASP A 56 -3.20 18.74 0.74
CA ASP A 56 -3.55 20.15 1.03
C ASP A 56 -2.40 21.10 0.72
N ARG A 57 -1.15 20.67 0.83
CA ARG A 57 0.00 21.50 0.44
C ARG A 57 -0.06 21.84 -1.04
N VAL A 58 -0.31 20.83 -1.88
CA VAL A 58 -0.40 21.01 -3.34
C VAL A 58 -1.69 21.77 -3.69
N PHE A 59 -2.81 21.44 -3.07
CA PHE A 59 -4.08 22.13 -3.29
C PHE A 59 -3.96 23.63 -3.00
N ARG A 60 -3.31 24.01 -1.89
CA ARG A 60 -3.07 25.42 -1.55
C ARG A 60 -2.13 26.11 -2.54
N GLN A 61 -1.03 25.46 -2.93
CA GLN A 61 -0.10 26.00 -3.92
C GLN A 61 -0.78 26.26 -5.27
N GLU A 62 -1.64 25.35 -5.68
CA GLU A 62 -2.38 25.45 -6.94
C GLU A 62 -3.74 26.16 -6.78
N GLN A 63 -4.05 26.74 -5.61
CA GLN A 63 -5.28 27.48 -5.32
C GLN A 63 -6.56 26.67 -5.59
N LEU A 64 -6.55 25.35 -5.31
CA LEU A 64 -7.70 24.49 -5.38
C LEU A 64 -8.38 24.41 -4.00
N ALA A 65 -9.64 24.81 -3.93
CA ALA A 65 -10.44 24.65 -2.72
C ALA A 65 -11.20 23.31 -2.77
N VAL A 66 -11.11 22.55 -1.68
CA VAL A 66 -11.93 21.33 -1.48
C VAL A 66 -13.15 21.73 -0.65
N ASP A 67 -14.35 21.57 -1.21
CA ASP A 67 -15.63 21.91 -0.59
C ASP A 67 -15.95 20.97 0.58
N ARG A 68 -15.81 19.68 0.35
CA ARG A 68 -16.03 18.64 1.38
C ARG A 68 -15.15 17.41 1.16
N ILE A 69 -15.05 16.63 2.24
CA ILE A 69 -14.38 15.34 2.25
C ILE A 69 -15.44 14.27 2.52
N VAL A 70 -15.47 13.23 1.72
CA VAL A 70 -16.37 12.08 1.88
C VAL A 70 -15.52 10.83 2.00
N VAL A 71 -15.70 10.07 3.08
CA VAL A 71 -14.93 8.85 3.32
C VAL A 71 -15.83 7.66 3.63
N ALA A 72 -15.37 6.46 3.33
CA ALA A 72 -16.10 5.27 3.74
C ALA A 72 -16.09 5.12 5.26
N VAL A 73 -14.94 5.27 5.90
CA VAL A 73 -14.77 5.15 7.36
C VAL A 73 -14.16 6.40 7.94
N MET A 74 -14.73 6.89 9.05
CA MET A 74 -14.18 8.00 9.83
C MET A 74 -14.02 7.62 11.29
N SER A 75 -12.85 7.87 11.85
CA SER A 75 -12.61 7.70 13.30
C SER A 75 -13.03 8.95 14.09
N GLY A 76 -13.18 8.79 15.41
CA GLY A 76 -13.38 9.94 16.31
C GLY A 76 -12.28 10.97 16.19
N TYR A 77 -11.02 10.54 16.09
CA TYR A 77 -9.88 11.43 15.87
C TYR A 77 -9.99 12.17 14.52
N GLY A 78 -10.34 11.47 13.45
CA GLY A 78 -10.52 12.09 12.13
C GLY A 78 -11.63 13.15 12.12
N ARG A 79 -12.77 12.86 12.76
CA ARG A 79 -13.87 13.81 12.93
C ARG A 79 -13.42 15.08 13.67
N ASP A 80 -12.74 14.90 14.81
CA ASP A 80 -12.31 16.02 15.63
C ASP A 80 -11.24 16.86 14.92
N LEU A 81 -10.36 16.24 14.15
CA LEU A 81 -9.41 16.93 13.27
C LEU A 81 -10.13 17.82 12.25
N MET A 82 -11.13 17.29 11.54
CA MET A 82 -11.88 18.08 10.56
C MET A 82 -12.64 19.24 11.21
N ARG A 83 -13.22 19.00 12.39
CA ARG A 83 -13.91 20.04 13.16
C ARG A 83 -12.96 21.17 13.56
N VAL A 84 -11.77 20.85 14.06
CA VAL A 84 -10.74 21.85 14.41
C VAL A 84 -10.29 22.64 13.19
N GLN A 85 -10.18 21.99 12.02
CA GLN A 85 -9.81 22.64 10.77
C GLN A 85 -10.96 23.40 10.10
N GLY A 86 -12.17 23.39 10.64
CA GLY A 86 -13.36 24.01 10.05
C GLY A 86 -13.78 23.38 8.72
N ARG A 87 -13.44 22.11 8.48
CA ARG A 87 -13.72 21.41 7.22
C ARG A 87 -14.98 20.57 7.32
N ARG A 88 -15.72 20.50 6.20
CA ARG A 88 -16.87 19.60 6.07
C ARG A 88 -16.35 18.19 5.73
N ALA A 89 -16.71 17.22 6.58
CA ALA A 89 -16.40 15.82 6.33
C ALA A 89 -17.62 14.94 6.63
N GLU A 90 -17.88 13.99 5.76
CA GLU A 90 -18.99 13.04 5.84
C GLU A 90 -18.44 11.61 5.72
N CYS A 91 -19.10 10.64 6.35
CA CYS A 91 -18.69 9.23 6.26
C CYS A 91 -19.91 8.31 6.26
N GLU A 92 -19.75 7.13 5.66
CA GLU A 92 -20.73 6.06 5.74
C GLU A 92 -20.66 5.37 7.12
N TYR A 93 -19.45 5.03 7.57
CA TYR A 93 -19.24 4.37 8.85
C TYR A 93 -18.42 5.25 9.79
N PHE A 94 -19.00 5.55 10.96
CA PHE A 94 -18.30 6.25 12.02
C PHE A 94 -17.85 5.27 13.11
N ILE A 95 -16.52 5.17 13.34
CA ILE A 95 -15.91 4.31 14.35
C ILE A 95 -15.18 5.20 15.35
N PRO A 96 -15.80 5.54 16.51
CA PRO A 96 -15.23 6.50 17.47
C PRO A 96 -13.82 6.12 17.90
N ASN A 97 -13.61 4.86 18.25
CA ASN A 97 -12.36 4.31 18.78
C ASN A 97 -11.71 3.38 17.75
N LEU A 98 -11.34 3.90 16.59
CA LEU A 98 -10.58 3.13 15.62
C LEU A 98 -9.13 3.00 16.09
N HIS A 99 -8.74 1.80 16.47
CA HIS A 99 -7.38 1.50 16.93
C HIS A 99 -6.45 1.17 15.77
N TYR A 100 -6.91 0.33 14.84
CA TYR A 100 -6.11 -0.20 13.74
C TYR A 100 -6.88 -0.15 12.43
N TRP A 101 -6.13 0.08 11.38
CA TRP A 101 -6.62 -0.05 10.01
C TRP A 101 -5.51 -0.65 9.15
N VAL A 102 -5.82 -1.73 8.48
CA VAL A 102 -4.92 -2.39 7.54
C VAL A 102 -5.67 -2.61 6.24
N THR A 103 -5.11 -2.18 5.14
CA THR A 103 -5.60 -2.59 3.83
C THR A 103 -5.17 -4.03 3.57
N GLU A 104 -6.04 -4.83 3.01
CA GLU A 104 -5.77 -6.24 2.73
C GLU A 104 -4.53 -6.41 1.83
N SER A 105 -4.31 -5.50 0.91
CA SER A 105 -3.13 -5.47 0.04
C SER A 105 -1.81 -5.47 0.80
N LEU A 106 -1.76 -4.92 2.02
CA LEU A 106 -0.55 -4.92 2.86
C LEU A 106 -0.21 -6.30 3.44
N LEU A 107 -1.12 -7.27 3.32
CA LEU A 107 -0.92 -8.63 3.85
C LEU A 107 -0.42 -9.61 2.78
N TYR A 108 -0.51 -9.29 1.49
CA TYR A 108 -0.21 -10.24 0.41
C TYR A 108 1.05 -9.87 -0.36
N PRO A 109 2.22 -10.45 -0.01
CA PRO A 109 3.47 -10.22 -0.73
C PRO A 109 3.34 -10.57 -2.21
N PHE A 110 4.05 -9.84 -3.07
CA PHE A 110 4.02 -9.91 -4.53
C PHE A 110 2.69 -9.50 -5.20
N ILE A 111 1.59 -9.49 -4.47
CA ILE A 111 0.25 -9.14 -4.98
C ILE A 111 -0.08 -7.68 -4.68
N GLY A 112 0.31 -7.20 -3.50
CA GLY A 112 0.02 -5.86 -3.04
C GLY A 112 1.06 -5.34 -2.05
N GLY A 113 0.73 -4.24 -1.41
CA GLY A 113 1.57 -3.52 -0.48
C GLY A 113 1.62 -2.03 -0.82
N ASP A 114 2.04 -1.22 0.12
CA ASP A 114 2.29 0.20 -0.13
C ASP A 114 3.70 0.37 -0.73
N SER A 115 3.81 1.13 -1.80
CA SER A 115 5.08 1.40 -2.48
C SER A 115 6.08 2.10 -1.58
N VAL A 116 7.37 1.79 -1.78
CA VAL A 116 8.48 2.45 -1.09
C VAL A 116 9.28 3.26 -2.10
N ALA A 117 9.58 4.51 -1.76
CA ALA A 117 10.44 5.36 -2.56
C ALA A 117 11.84 4.74 -2.65
N GLY A 118 12.34 4.53 -3.85
CA GLY A 118 13.64 3.95 -4.11
C GLY A 118 14.15 4.32 -5.49
N ARG A 119 15.40 4.01 -5.77
CA ARG A 119 15.89 4.11 -7.15
C ARG A 119 15.05 3.15 -7.98
N ARG A 120 14.28 3.69 -8.94
CA ARG A 120 13.62 2.89 -9.97
C ARG A 120 14.66 1.95 -10.57
N GLN A 121 14.60 0.69 -10.19
CA GLN A 121 15.45 -0.31 -10.84
C GLN A 121 15.01 -0.38 -12.30
N LYS A 122 15.95 -0.71 -13.19
CA LYS A 122 15.71 -0.87 -14.64
C LYS A 122 14.54 -1.84 -14.96
N GLU A 123 14.02 -2.54 -14.00
CA GLU A 123 13.03 -3.61 -14.11
C GLU A 123 11.62 -3.23 -13.60
N ARG A 124 11.27 -1.96 -13.52
CA ARG A 124 9.90 -1.44 -13.31
C ARG A 124 9.12 -1.89 -12.05
N MET A 125 9.62 -2.83 -11.25
CA MET A 125 8.97 -3.23 -10.00
C MET A 125 9.33 -2.26 -8.87
N LEU A 126 8.31 -1.70 -8.22
CA LEU A 126 8.51 -0.88 -7.03
C LEU A 126 8.60 -1.78 -5.79
N PRO A 127 9.56 -1.56 -4.90
CA PRO A 127 9.57 -2.20 -3.60
C PRO A 127 8.28 -1.86 -2.83
N SER A 128 7.73 -2.82 -2.10
CA SER A 128 6.52 -2.64 -1.32
C SER A 128 6.71 -3.02 0.14
N VAL A 129 5.92 -2.41 1.01
CA VAL A 129 5.79 -2.79 2.41
C VAL A 129 4.66 -3.78 2.55
N ASN A 130 4.97 -4.97 3.09
CA ASN A 130 3.97 -5.95 3.49
C ASN A 130 4.04 -6.11 5.02
N MET A 131 2.92 -5.93 5.71
CA MET A 131 2.85 -5.90 7.19
C MET A 131 2.71 -7.30 7.79
N ILE A 132 3.54 -8.23 7.33
CA ILE A 132 3.62 -9.60 7.84
C ILE A 132 5.06 -10.08 7.93
N LEU A 133 5.30 -11.10 8.76
CA LEU A 133 6.60 -11.79 8.76
C LEU A 133 6.77 -12.60 7.46
N PRO A 134 7.99 -12.68 6.92
CA PRO A 134 9.26 -12.16 7.45
C PRO A 134 9.59 -10.73 6.94
N TYR A 135 8.69 -10.03 6.28
CA TYR A 135 8.96 -8.73 5.63
C TYR A 135 9.00 -7.57 6.63
N VAL A 136 7.96 -7.47 7.47
CA VAL A 136 7.86 -6.48 8.55
C VAL A 136 7.33 -7.17 9.79
N TYR A 137 7.84 -6.80 10.96
CA TYR A 137 7.27 -7.26 12.23
C TYR A 137 5.99 -6.47 12.53
N PRO A 138 4.79 -7.10 12.44
CA PRO A 138 3.53 -6.39 12.61
C PRO A 138 3.38 -5.71 13.96
N GLY A 139 4.06 -6.18 15.02
CA GLY A 139 4.05 -5.58 16.36
C GLY A 139 4.57 -4.14 16.42
N TYR A 140 5.23 -3.62 15.37
CA TYR A 140 5.56 -2.20 15.26
C TYR A 140 4.33 -1.31 14.99
N PHE A 141 3.26 -1.91 14.48
CA PHE A 141 2.06 -1.20 14.04
C PHE A 141 0.83 -1.58 14.85
N PHE A 142 0.81 -2.77 15.44
CA PHE A 142 -0.33 -3.36 16.13
C PHE A 142 0.08 -3.84 17.50
N ASP A 143 -0.79 -3.59 18.48
CA ASP A 143 -0.68 -4.19 19.81
C ASP A 143 -1.30 -5.59 19.78
N VAL A 144 -0.53 -6.58 19.35
CA VAL A 144 -0.95 -7.97 19.19
C VAL A 144 0.04 -8.92 19.81
N THR A 145 -0.44 -10.09 20.22
CA THR A 145 0.42 -11.13 20.77
C THR A 145 1.28 -11.78 19.69
N GLU A 146 2.46 -12.25 20.06
CA GLU A 146 3.39 -12.90 19.12
C GLU A 146 2.75 -14.10 18.39
N GLY A 147 1.95 -14.89 19.07
CA GLY A 147 1.22 -16.00 18.42
C GLY A 147 0.22 -15.52 17.36
N SER A 148 -0.48 -14.41 17.61
CA SER A 148 -1.39 -13.81 16.61
C SER A 148 -0.65 -13.27 15.40
N ILE A 149 0.53 -12.67 15.59
CA ILE A 149 1.39 -12.19 14.51
C ILE A 149 1.80 -13.35 13.60
N ARG A 150 2.24 -14.45 14.18
CA ARG A 150 2.66 -15.64 13.43
C ARG A 150 1.50 -16.27 12.68
N GLY A 151 0.35 -16.42 13.33
CA GLY A 151 -0.87 -16.96 12.71
C GLY A 151 -1.33 -16.11 11.52
N LEU A 152 -1.39 -14.79 11.69
CA LEU A 152 -1.71 -13.85 10.62
C LEU A 152 -0.73 -13.97 9.45
N SER A 153 0.57 -13.97 9.73
CA SER A 153 1.61 -14.04 8.71
C SER A 153 1.54 -15.36 7.93
N LYS A 154 1.34 -16.47 8.62
CA LYS A 154 1.18 -17.79 7.98
C LYS A 154 -0.02 -17.82 7.05
N THR A 155 -1.19 -17.41 7.53
CA THR A 155 -2.42 -17.38 6.73
C THR A 155 -2.26 -16.46 5.50
N ALA A 156 -1.67 -15.30 5.67
CA ALA A 156 -1.46 -14.35 4.57
C ALA A 156 -0.49 -14.90 3.51
N LEU A 157 0.61 -15.52 3.91
CA LEU A 157 1.55 -16.18 3.00
C LEU A 157 0.90 -17.36 2.25
N GLU A 158 0.13 -18.20 2.94
CA GLU A 158 -0.61 -19.31 2.34
C GLU A 158 -1.61 -18.82 1.30
N ASN A 159 -2.38 -17.77 1.62
CA ASN A 159 -3.32 -17.17 0.68
C ASN A 159 -2.61 -16.56 -0.53
N ALA A 160 -1.56 -15.77 -0.32
CA ALA A 160 -0.77 -15.18 -1.40
C ALA A 160 -0.21 -16.28 -2.32
N MET A 161 0.31 -17.36 -1.74
CA MET A 161 0.83 -18.50 -2.49
C MET A 161 -0.26 -19.21 -3.32
N GLN A 162 -1.46 -19.41 -2.76
CA GLN A 162 -2.59 -19.99 -3.50
C GLN A 162 -2.99 -19.14 -4.70
N ILE A 163 -3.06 -17.81 -4.53
CA ILE A 163 -3.39 -16.87 -5.61
C ILE A 163 -2.31 -16.92 -6.70
N LEU A 164 -1.03 -16.80 -6.32
CA LEU A 164 0.07 -16.84 -7.28
C LEU A 164 0.15 -18.14 -8.05
N ARG A 165 0.01 -19.27 -7.38
CA ARG A 165 -0.02 -20.59 -8.04
C ARG A 165 -1.21 -20.74 -8.99
N ALA A 166 -2.37 -20.14 -8.68
CA ALA A 166 -3.51 -20.12 -9.60
C ALA A 166 -3.19 -19.29 -10.84
N LEU A 167 -2.60 -18.10 -10.66
CA LEU A 167 -2.16 -17.24 -11.77
C LEU A 167 -1.07 -17.92 -12.62
N GLU A 168 -0.09 -18.56 -12.00
CA GLU A 168 0.99 -19.27 -12.67
C GLU A 168 0.46 -20.43 -13.54
N ARG A 169 -0.48 -21.22 -13.00
CA ARG A 169 -1.14 -22.30 -13.77
C ARG A 169 -1.93 -21.75 -14.94
N GLU A 170 -2.71 -20.70 -14.73
CA GLU A 170 -3.53 -20.11 -15.78
C GLU A 170 -2.65 -19.47 -16.88
N HIS A 171 -1.59 -18.77 -16.49
CA HIS A 171 -0.62 -18.24 -17.43
C HIS A 171 0.05 -19.34 -18.25
N GLN A 172 0.47 -20.42 -17.61
CA GLN A 172 1.04 -21.58 -18.30
C GLN A 172 0.05 -22.20 -19.30
N ARG A 173 -1.22 -22.28 -18.91
CA ARG A 173 -2.29 -22.81 -19.76
C ARG A 173 -2.52 -21.94 -21.01
N VAL A 174 -2.53 -20.61 -20.83
CA VAL A 174 -2.86 -19.68 -21.91
C VAL A 174 -1.67 -19.39 -22.82
N PHE A 175 -0.48 -19.22 -22.23
CA PHE A 175 0.70 -18.74 -22.94
C PHE A 175 1.77 -19.81 -23.18
N SER A 176 1.56 -21.03 -22.69
CA SER A 176 2.56 -22.12 -22.73
C SER A 176 3.94 -21.71 -22.19
N ALA A 177 3.97 -20.81 -21.22
CA ALA A 177 5.18 -20.22 -20.64
C ALA A 177 5.01 -20.00 -19.13
N ALA A 178 6.11 -20.12 -18.37
CA ALA A 178 6.10 -19.86 -16.94
C ALA A 178 5.82 -18.38 -16.63
N LEU A 179 5.01 -18.13 -15.60
CA LEU A 179 4.81 -16.80 -15.03
C LEU A 179 5.94 -16.53 -14.04
N THR A 180 6.97 -15.87 -14.47
CA THR A 180 8.12 -15.50 -13.64
C THR A 180 7.92 -14.12 -13.01
N ILE A 181 8.71 -13.77 -11.97
CA ILE A 181 8.71 -12.45 -11.37
C ILE A 181 8.92 -11.36 -12.45
N ARG A 182 9.81 -11.58 -13.43
CA ARG A 182 10.02 -10.66 -14.54
C ARG A 182 8.75 -10.37 -15.34
N ARG A 183 7.89 -11.38 -15.52
CA ARG A 183 6.62 -11.25 -16.25
C ARG A 183 5.50 -10.64 -15.40
N LEU A 184 5.57 -10.81 -14.09
CA LEU A 184 4.67 -10.13 -13.16
C LEU A 184 4.89 -8.61 -13.14
N GLY A 185 6.08 -8.18 -13.38
CA GLY A 185 6.78 -6.89 -13.40
C GLY A 185 5.96 -5.62 -13.23
N GLU A 186 4.95 -5.37 -14.05
CA GLU A 186 4.18 -4.11 -14.00
C GLU A 186 2.90 -4.21 -13.16
N ALA A 187 2.39 -5.43 -12.98
CA ALA A 187 1.10 -5.66 -12.33
C ALA A 187 1.21 -5.90 -10.82
N LEU A 188 2.40 -6.30 -10.36
CA LEU A 188 2.60 -6.71 -8.97
C LEU A 188 3.79 -5.99 -8.34
N THR A 189 3.81 -5.97 -7.01
CA THR A 189 4.84 -5.30 -6.21
C THR A 189 5.93 -6.29 -5.80
N GLN A 190 7.10 -5.76 -5.47
CA GLN A 190 8.20 -6.55 -4.93
C GLN A 190 8.25 -6.37 -3.41
N PRO A 191 7.99 -7.41 -2.60
CA PRO A 191 8.07 -7.30 -1.16
C PRO A 191 9.50 -6.96 -0.72
N ARG A 192 9.61 -6.20 0.36
CA ARG A 192 10.86 -5.70 0.91
C ARG A 192 11.10 -6.26 2.31
N LEU A 193 12.36 -6.56 2.64
CA LEU A 193 12.80 -6.81 4.01
C LEU A 193 13.31 -5.51 4.63
N PRO A 194 12.68 -4.98 5.68
CA PRO A 194 13.04 -3.69 6.29
C PRO A 194 14.49 -3.65 6.77
N ASP A 195 14.96 -4.73 7.35
CA ASP A 195 16.29 -4.83 7.99
C ASP A 195 17.44 -4.93 6.98
N LYS A 196 17.13 -5.17 5.70
CA LYS A 196 18.13 -5.35 4.65
C LYS A 196 18.14 -4.22 3.61
N GLY A 197 17.41 -3.14 3.87
CA GLY A 197 17.31 -2.01 2.95
C GLY A 197 16.72 -2.40 1.59
N ASP A 198 17.22 -1.82 0.50
CA ASP A 198 16.74 -2.09 -0.87
C ASP A 198 17.30 -3.41 -1.45
N CYS A 199 17.84 -4.29 -0.63
CA CYS A 199 18.67 -5.41 -1.05
C CYS A 199 17.99 -6.78 -1.01
N MET A 200 16.68 -6.88 -1.23
CA MET A 200 16.13 -8.17 -1.64
C MET A 200 16.51 -8.41 -3.10
N THR A 201 17.44 -9.31 -3.30
CA THR A 201 17.74 -9.83 -4.64
C THR A 201 16.81 -11.00 -4.92
N PHE A 202 15.92 -10.83 -5.87
CA PHE A 202 15.12 -11.91 -6.42
C PHE A 202 15.76 -12.41 -7.72
N ASP A 203 15.72 -13.71 -7.94
CA ASP A 203 15.91 -14.25 -9.28
C ASP A 203 14.62 -14.04 -10.08
N PHE A 204 14.65 -13.06 -10.98
CA PHE A 204 13.50 -12.70 -11.81
C PHE A 204 13.08 -13.79 -12.80
N SER A 205 13.86 -14.85 -12.97
CA SER A 205 13.52 -16.01 -13.79
C SER A 205 12.64 -17.03 -13.07
N LEU A 206 12.50 -16.91 -11.73
CA LEU A 206 11.71 -17.83 -10.91
C LEU A 206 10.27 -17.32 -10.76
N PRO A 207 9.30 -18.23 -10.49
CA PRO A 207 7.97 -17.86 -10.04
C PRO A 207 7.99 -17.21 -8.67
N ALA A 208 7.07 -16.28 -8.42
CA ALA A 208 6.95 -15.65 -7.11
C ALA A 208 6.53 -16.61 -6.00
N SER A 209 5.76 -17.64 -6.34
CA SER A 209 5.35 -18.70 -5.40
C SER A 209 6.53 -19.43 -4.76
N SER A 210 7.67 -19.56 -5.46
CA SER A 210 8.88 -20.22 -4.93
C SER A 210 9.45 -19.48 -3.71
N TYR A 211 9.39 -18.15 -3.70
CA TYR A 211 9.84 -17.34 -2.56
C TYR A 211 8.89 -17.43 -1.37
N LEU A 212 7.58 -17.52 -1.63
CA LEU A 212 6.59 -17.71 -0.57
C LEU A 212 6.70 -19.09 0.09
N GLU A 213 7.07 -20.13 -0.67
CA GLU A 213 7.37 -21.46 -0.10
C GLU A 213 8.56 -21.41 0.85
N GLU A 214 9.62 -20.67 0.47
CA GLU A 214 10.79 -20.48 1.33
C GLU A 214 10.44 -19.69 2.58
N ASP A 215 9.64 -18.63 2.46
CA ASP A 215 9.22 -17.79 3.59
C ASP A 215 8.30 -18.56 4.55
N LEU A 216 7.39 -19.40 4.06
CA LEU A 216 6.59 -20.30 4.90
C LEU A 216 7.49 -21.29 5.65
N SER A 217 8.49 -21.87 4.97
CA SER A 217 9.45 -22.77 5.58
C SER A 217 10.30 -22.09 6.65
N ARG A 218 10.63 -20.81 6.46
CA ARG A 218 11.33 -19.98 7.46
C ARG A 218 10.43 -19.69 8.65
N LEU A 219 9.18 -19.33 8.41
CA LEU A 219 8.21 -19.04 9.46
C LEU A 219 7.96 -20.26 10.34
N ASP A 220 7.80 -21.45 9.76
CA ASP A 220 7.61 -22.72 10.49
C ASP A 220 8.84 -23.09 11.35
N ARG A 221 10.07 -22.69 10.94
CA ARG A 221 11.28 -22.88 11.77
C ARG A 221 11.38 -21.94 12.96
N ILE A 222 10.89 -20.72 12.81
CA ILE A 222 10.86 -19.73 13.91
C ILE A 222 9.79 -20.09 14.95
N CYS A 223 8.78 -20.87 14.56
CA CYS A 223 7.67 -21.29 15.41
C CYS A 223 7.94 -22.57 16.21
N ARG A 224 9.09 -23.22 16.05
CA ARG A 224 9.52 -24.39 16.86
C ARG A 224 10.39 -23.92 18.01
#